data_cfd9e1846ba1078481a60f43a3dd6da4
#
_entry.id   cfd9e1846ba1078481a60f43a3dd6da4
#
_cell.length_a   1.000
_cell.length_b   1.000
_cell.length_c   1.000
_cell.angle_alpha   90.00
_cell.angle_beta   90.00
_cell.angle_gamma   90.00
#
_symmetry.space_group_name_H-M   'P 1'
#
loop_
_entity.id
_entity.type
_entity.pdbx_description
1 polymer ?
#
loop_
_entity_poly.entity_id
_entity_poly.type
_entity_poly.pdbx_seq_one_letter_code
_entity_poly.pdbx_strand_id
1 'polypeptide(L)'
;EAAKPEEQKQEEAWNRLKRDIASSAQTIHDIDTGKARGYSRALFVSSILNKVSTYAGKGEVEIVWKPDVFLKFHPNGMKFEALGTDGSTVDSWTVFSIGGGTLANEHFNEQTERKVYEMSHISDILQWCDSTGYSFWEYVEQCEGKEIIEYLREVWDTMQKAVERGLNAEGVMPGGLGLRRKALTYYVRSGGMSGSMKSRGLIYAYALAVSEENACGGRIVTAPTCGSCGVMPAVLYHIKTAHDISDERIVRALATAGLFGNVAKTNASISGAEVGCQGEVGVASRCLPAVWRHRIAN
;
A
#
# COMPACT_ATOMS: atom_id res chain seq x y z
N GLU A 1 -37.49 -22.91 9.33
CA GLU A 1 -36.06 -23.07 9.66
C GLU A 1 -35.85 -22.51 11.05
N ALA A 2 -35.39 -23.37 11.99
CA ALA A 2 -35.10 -22.96 13.34
C ALA A 2 -33.88 -22.02 13.35
N ALA A 3 -33.99 -20.86 14.01
CA ALA A 3 -32.87 -19.94 14.12
C ALA A 3 -31.72 -20.64 14.85
N LYS A 4 -30.51 -20.57 14.28
CA LYS A 4 -29.31 -21.11 14.92
C LYS A 4 -29.11 -20.48 16.31
N PRO A 5 -28.66 -21.25 17.30
CA PRO A 5 -28.31 -20.69 18.62
C PRO A 5 -27.28 -19.54 18.47
N GLU A 6 -27.35 -18.55 19.35
CA GLU A 6 -26.49 -17.35 19.32
C GLU A 6 -24.99 -17.71 19.35
N GLU A 7 -24.61 -18.71 20.15
CA GLU A 7 -23.26 -19.24 20.23
C GLU A 7 -22.75 -19.77 18.87
N GLN A 8 -23.57 -20.50 18.12
CA GLN A 8 -23.18 -20.98 16.80
C GLN A 8 -22.99 -19.84 15.79
N LYS A 9 -23.78 -18.78 15.88
CA LYS A 9 -23.60 -17.58 15.03
C LYS A 9 -22.30 -16.85 15.34
N GLN A 10 -21.95 -16.73 16.61
CA GLN A 10 -20.70 -16.09 17.05
C GLN A 10 -19.48 -16.91 16.63
N GLU A 11 -19.52 -18.23 16.79
CA GLU A 11 -18.45 -19.12 16.33
C GLU A 11 -18.28 -19.08 14.80
N GLU A 12 -19.36 -19.09 14.06
CA GLU A 12 -19.31 -18.94 12.60
C GLU A 12 -18.74 -17.60 12.16
N ALA A 13 -19.12 -16.49 12.83
CA ALA A 13 -18.59 -15.16 12.56
C ALA A 13 -17.09 -15.08 12.85
N TRP A 14 -16.64 -15.63 13.98
CA TRP A 14 -15.23 -15.72 14.37
C TRP A 14 -14.41 -16.56 13.40
N ASN A 15 -14.90 -17.73 13.03
CA ASN A 15 -14.25 -18.61 12.07
C ASN A 15 -14.22 -18.00 10.65
N ARG A 16 -15.20 -17.17 10.30
CA ARG A 16 -15.18 -16.38 9.06
C ARG A 16 -14.10 -15.31 9.11
N LEU A 17 -14.04 -14.55 10.20
CA LEU A 17 -13.01 -13.50 10.40
C LEU A 17 -11.61 -14.10 10.34
N LYS A 18 -11.35 -15.20 11.06
CA LYS A 18 -10.07 -15.92 11.00
C LYS A 18 -9.73 -16.38 9.59
N ARG A 19 -10.68 -16.95 8.85
CA ARG A 19 -10.47 -17.39 7.45
C ARG A 19 -10.18 -16.21 6.53
N ASP A 20 -10.89 -15.11 6.68
CA ASP A 20 -10.69 -13.91 5.87
C ASP A 20 -9.32 -13.29 6.14
N ILE A 21 -8.87 -13.29 7.39
CA ILE A 21 -7.54 -12.83 7.79
C ILE A 21 -6.46 -13.79 7.30
N ALA A 22 -6.64 -15.10 7.49
CA ALA A 22 -5.72 -16.13 7.03
C ALA A 22 -5.61 -16.19 5.50
N SER A 23 -6.75 -16.08 4.79
CA SER A 23 -6.78 -16.01 3.33
C SER A 23 -6.05 -14.78 2.81
N SER A 24 -6.17 -13.66 3.48
CA SER A 24 -5.45 -12.44 3.12
C SER A 24 -3.94 -12.57 3.42
N ALA A 25 -3.57 -13.20 4.55
CA ALA A 25 -2.18 -13.51 4.87
C ALA A 25 -1.57 -14.53 3.90
N GLN A 26 -2.35 -15.57 3.52
CA GLN A 26 -1.94 -16.53 2.49
C GLN A 26 -1.78 -15.86 1.13
N THR A 27 -2.66 -14.93 0.76
CA THR A 27 -2.54 -14.16 -0.48
C THR A 27 -1.25 -13.34 -0.51
N ILE A 28 -0.85 -12.76 0.62
CA ILE A 28 0.44 -12.05 0.75
C ILE A 28 1.62 -13.03 0.60
N HIS A 29 1.56 -14.16 1.30
CA HIS A 29 2.58 -15.20 1.17
C HIS A 29 2.70 -15.70 -0.28
N ASP A 30 1.59 -15.89 -0.96
CA ASP A 30 1.55 -16.32 -2.35
C ASP A 30 2.09 -15.24 -3.31
N ILE A 31 1.90 -13.95 -3.00
CA ILE A 31 2.52 -12.83 -3.70
C ILE A 31 4.04 -12.83 -3.48
N ASP A 32 4.48 -12.94 -2.22
CA ASP A 32 5.90 -12.93 -1.86
C ASP A 32 6.67 -14.16 -2.41
N THR A 33 5.99 -15.29 -2.54
CA THR A 33 6.55 -16.52 -3.13
C THR A 33 6.35 -16.64 -4.64
N GLY A 34 5.75 -15.64 -5.27
CA GLY A 34 5.48 -15.63 -6.72
C GLY A 34 4.37 -16.59 -7.18
N LYS A 35 3.59 -17.15 -6.26
CA LYS A 35 2.47 -18.06 -6.57
C LYS A 35 1.17 -17.35 -6.93
N ALA A 36 0.95 -16.16 -6.36
CA ALA A 36 -0.20 -15.33 -6.72
C ALA A 36 0.27 -13.91 -7.05
N ARG A 37 -0.06 -13.45 -8.25
CA ARG A 37 0.27 -12.12 -8.73
C ARG A 37 -1.02 -11.33 -8.86
N GLY A 38 -1.08 -10.11 -8.33
CA GLY A 38 -2.21 -9.21 -8.57
C GLY A 38 -2.82 -8.53 -7.35
N TYR A 39 -2.27 -8.70 -6.15
CA TYR A 39 -2.77 -7.97 -4.98
C TYR A 39 -1.63 -7.23 -4.29
N SER A 40 -1.76 -5.89 -4.17
CA SER A 40 -0.84 -5.13 -3.33
C SER A 40 -1.13 -5.41 -1.86
N ARG A 41 -0.07 -5.48 -1.04
CA ARG A 41 -0.17 -5.64 0.43
C ARG A 41 -1.07 -4.58 1.09
N ALA A 42 -1.25 -3.42 0.45
CA ALA A 42 -2.13 -2.34 0.91
C ALA A 42 -3.61 -2.69 0.89
N LEU A 43 -4.04 -3.49 -0.08
CA LEU A 43 -5.41 -4.01 -0.12
C LEU A 43 -5.76 -4.76 1.15
N PHE A 44 -4.77 -5.36 1.77
CA PHE A 44 -4.93 -6.20 2.95
C PHE A 44 -5.26 -5.39 4.21
N VAL A 45 -4.44 -4.39 4.55
CA VAL A 45 -4.68 -3.57 5.75
C VAL A 45 -5.99 -2.80 5.63
N SER A 46 -6.24 -2.20 4.46
CA SER A 46 -7.51 -1.54 4.17
C SER A 46 -8.69 -2.50 4.21
N SER A 47 -8.55 -3.71 3.69
CA SER A 47 -9.61 -4.74 3.72
C SER A 47 -9.91 -5.23 5.12
N ILE A 48 -8.89 -5.44 5.98
CA ILE A 48 -9.09 -5.83 7.38
C ILE A 48 -9.75 -4.71 8.15
N LEU A 49 -9.22 -3.48 8.08
CA LEU A 49 -9.79 -2.34 8.80
C LEU A 49 -11.23 -2.06 8.38
N ASN A 50 -11.55 -2.18 7.09
CA ASN A 50 -12.92 -2.03 6.60
C ASN A 50 -13.81 -3.17 7.08
N LYS A 51 -13.34 -4.41 7.11
CA LYS A 51 -14.11 -5.54 7.63
C LYS A 51 -14.34 -5.40 9.13
N VAL A 52 -13.33 -5.09 9.91
CA VAL A 52 -13.45 -4.84 11.35
C VAL A 52 -14.42 -3.69 11.62
N SER A 53 -14.32 -2.57 10.89
CA SER A 53 -15.26 -1.46 11.01
C SER A 53 -16.69 -1.85 10.62
N THR A 54 -16.85 -2.72 9.62
CA THR A 54 -18.16 -3.23 9.20
C THR A 54 -18.78 -4.12 10.30
N TYR A 55 -18.01 -5.00 10.91
CA TYR A 55 -18.48 -5.84 12.04
C TYR A 55 -18.78 -4.98 13.25
N ALA A 56 -17.92 -4.03 13.60
CA ALA A 56 -18.13 -3.10 14.70
C ALA A 56 -19.41 -2.25 14.50
N GLY A 57 -19.65 -1.79 13.26
CA GLY A 57 -20.89 -1.06 12.93
C GLY A 57 -22.16 -1.87 13.06
N LYS A 58 -22.07 -3.22 13.06
CA LYS A 58 -23.20 -4.13 13.32
C LYS A 58 -23.34 -4.54 14.78
N GLY A 59 -22.45 -4.06 15.67
CA GLY A 59 -22.41 -4.45 17.07
C GLY A 59 -21.84 -5.86 17.32
N GLU A 60 -21.23 -6.47 16.29
CA GLU A 60 -20.63 -7.82 16.38
C GLU A 60 -19.20 -7.78 16.96
N VAL A 61 -18.54 -6.63 16.92
CA VAL A 61 -17.16 -6.43 17.38
C VAL A 61 -17.04 -5.12 18.15
N GLU A 62 -16.43 -5.16 19.31
CA GLU A 62 -16.03 -3.98 20.07
C GLU A 62 -14.57 -3.64 19.78
N ILE A 63 -14.27 -2.38 19.48
CA ILE A 63 -12.91 -1.89 19.26
C ILE A 63 -12.45 -1.15 20.51
N VAL A 64 -11.45 -1.71 21.20
CA VAL A 64 -10.83 -1.10 22.38
C VAL A 64 -9.48 -0.51 22.02
N TRP A 65 -9.37 0.81 22.04
CA TRP A 65 -8.12 1.53 21.77
C TRP A 65 -7.25 1.59 23.04
N LYS A 66 -6.01 1.14 22.92
CA LYS A 66 -5.00 1.17 23.99
C LYS A 66 -3.72 1.86 23.51
N PRO A 67 -3.73 3.19 23.31
CA PRO A 67 -2.62 3.91 22.71
C PRO A 67 -1.33 3.90 23.56
N ASP A 68 -1.47 3.69 24.87
CA ASP A 68 -0.35 3.69 25.82
C ASP A 68 0.26 2.30 26.07
N VAL A 69 -0.25 1.27 25.38
CA VAL A 69 0.22 -0.11 25.52
C VAL A 69 1.09 -0.48 24.33
N PHE A 70 2.37 -0.70 24.59
CA PHE A 70 3.33 -1.16 23.61
C PHE A 70 3.63 -2.65 23.82
N LEU A 71 3.40 -3.45 22.80
CA LEU A 71 3.79 -4.86 22.80
C LEU A 71 5.28 -4.97 22.44
N LYS A 72 6.00 -5.93 23.07
CA LYS A 72 7.47 -6.05 22.94
C LYS A 72 7.95 -6.31 21.52
N PHE A 73 7.15 -7.03 20.71
CA PHE A 73 7.54 -7.43 19.37
C PHE A 73 7.53 -6.24 18.39
N HIS A 74 6.46 -5.43 18.41
CA HIS A 74 6.32 -4.25 17.54
C HIS A 74 5.27 -3.29 18.11
N PRO A 75 5.43 -1.95 17.98
CA PRO A 75 4.48 -0.99 18.54
C PRO A 75 3.07 -1.05 17.89
N ASN A 76 2.98 -1.42 16.61
CA ASN A 76 1.69 -1.51 15.92
C ASN A 76 1.07 -2.90 16.06
N GLY A 77 0.66 -3.25 17.28
CA GLY A 77 0.00 -4.53 17.57
C GLY A 77 -1.53 -4.43 17.53
N MET A 78 -2.16 -5.48 17.04
CA MET A 78 -3.60 -5.70 17.11
C MET A 78 -3.85 -7.05 17.80
N LYS A 79 -4.63 -7.05 18.87
CA LYS A 79 -5.07 -8.26 19.55
C LYS A 79 -6.55 -8.48 19.27
N PHE A 80 -6.88 -9.65 18.78
CA PHE A 80 -8.25 -10.11 18.59
C PHE A 80 -8.58 -11.12 19.68
N GLU A 81 -9.73 -10.96 20.33
CA GLU A 81 -10.23 -11.88 21.35
C GLU A 81 -11.64 -12.32 21.00
N ALA A 82 -11.85 -13.62 20.99
CA ALA A 82 -13.20 -14.19 20.95
C ALA A 82 -13.67 -14.38 22.38
N LEU A 83 -14.79 -13.77 22.73
CA LEU A 83 -15.39 -13.86 24.05
C LEU A 83 -16.53 -14.86 24.04
N GLY A 84 -16.59 -15.69 25.07
CA GLY A 84 -17.75 -16.53 25.35
C GLY A 84 -18.93 -15.69 25.85
N THR A 85 -20.09 -16.32 26.00
CA THR A 85 -21.31 -15.67 26.53
C THR A 85 -21.17 -15.21 27.97
N ASP A 86 -20.22 -15.78 28.70
CA ASP A 86 -19.84 -15.42 30.06
C ASP A 86 -18.78 -14.32 30.16
N GLY A 87 -18.32 -13.80 29.01
CA GLY A 87 -17.26 -12.81 28.91
C GLY A 87 -15.85 -13.37 29.03
N SER A 88 -15.67 -14.67 29.17
CA SER A 88 -14.35 -15.30 29.18
C SER A 88 -13.73 -15.33 27.78
N THR A 89 -12.41 -15.17 27.69
CA THR A 89 -11.69 -15.29 26.41
C THR A 89 -11.60 -16.77 26.01
N VAL A 90 -12.27 -17.12 24.90
CA VAL A 90 -12.27 -18.47 24.33
C VAL A 90 -11.08 -18.67 23.41
N ASP A 91 -10.70 -17.66 22.63
CA ASP A 91 -9.57 -17.69 21.73
C ASP A 91 -8.99 -16.29 21.56
N SER A 92 -7.71 -16.18 21.26
CA SER A 92 -7.03 -14.92 21.03
C SER A 92 -5.97 -15.03 19.95
N TRP A 93 -5.79 -13.94 19.18
CA TRP A 93 -4.79 -13.87 18.14
C TRP A 93 -4.15 -12.47 18.13
N THR A 94 -2.83 -12.42 18.21
CA THR A 94 -2.07 -11.16 18.16
C THR A 94 -1.31 -11.07 16.85
N VAL A 95 -1.43 -9.93 16.17
CA VAL A 95 -0.79 -9.66 14.89
C VAL A 95 -0.24 -8.24 14.88
N PHE A 96 0.86 -8.03 14.20
CA PHE A 96 1.57 -6.75 14.12
C PHE A 96 1.63 -6.27 12.68
N SER A 97 1.37 -4.98 12.47
CA SER A 97 1.61 -4.31 11.20
C SER A 97 3.04 -3.75 11.20
N ILE A 98 3.94 -4.40 10.48
CA ILE A 98 5.38 -4.07 10.47
C ILE A 98 5.78 -3.14 9.31
N GLY A 99 4.82 -2.55 8.63
CA GLY A 99 5.02 -1.59 7.55
C GLY A 99 4.86 -2.19 6.15
N GLY A 100 4.61 -1.33 5.16
CA GLY A 100 4.43 -1.72 3.77
C GLY A 100 3.27 -2.69 3.50
N GLY A 101 2.33 -2.83 4.44
CA GLY A 101 1.24 -3.80 4.40
C GLY A 101 1.62 -5.21 4.88
N THR A 102 2.83 -5.40 5.38
CA THR A 102 3.27 -6.69 5.94
C THR A 102 2.70 -6.89 7.33
N LEU A 103 2.21 -8.10 7.61
CA LEU A 103 1.83 -8.55 8.94
C LEU A 103 2.82 -9.57 9.46
N ALA A 104 3.08 -9.51 10.77
CA ALA A 104 3.86 -10.51 11.49
C ALA A 104 3.13 -10.93 12.77
N ASN A 105 3.45 -12.09 13.31
CA ASN A 105 3.09 -12.49 14.66
C ASN A 105 4.32 -13.08 15.35
N GLU A 106 4.25 -13.30 16.67
CA GLU A 106 5.38 -13.81 17.46
C GLU A 106 5.86 -15.21 17.03
N HIS A 107 5.05 -15.95 16.29
CA HIS A 107 5.33 -17.28 15.79
C HIS A 107 5.71 -17.29 14.28
N PHE A 108 5.44 -16.19 13.57
CA PHE A 108 5.69 -16.01 12.13
C PHE A 108 6.95 -15.18 11.88
N ASN A 109 8.07 -15.59 12.47
CA ASN A 109 9.33 -14.85 12.34
C ASN A 109 10.25 -15.40 11.26
N GLU A 110 9.75 -16.30 10.42
CA GLU A 110 10.47 -16.84 9.27
C GLU A 110 9.62 -16.69 8.01
N GLN A 111 9.37 -15.46 7.60
CA GLN A 111 9.28 -15.25 6.17
C GLN A 111 10.70 -15.50 5.65
N THR A 112 10.91 -16.65 5.05
CA THR A 112 12.00 -16.88 4.11
C THR A 112 11.76 -15.90 2.97
N GLU A 113 12.17 -14.64 3.16
CA GLU A 113 12.16 -13.64 2.10
C GLU A 113 13.07 -14.23 1.02
N ARG A 114 12.48 -14.67 -0.07
CA ARG A 114 13.27 -15.09 -1.23
C ARG A 114 14.06 -13.86 -1.68
N LYS A 115 15.37 -13.90 -1.48
CA LYS A 115 16.27 -12.85 -1.95
C LYS A 115 16.26 -12.86 -3.48
N VAL A 116 15.41 -12.03 -4.07
CA VAL A 116 15.26 -11.92 -5.53
C VAL A 116 16.41 -11.09 -6.11
N TYR A 117 16.81 -10.03 -5.40
CA TYR A 117 17.87 -9.12 -5.81
C TYR A 117 19.17 -9.45 -5.07
N GLU A 118 20.22 -9.79 -5.80
CA GLU A 118 21.53 -10.06 -5.21
C GLU A 118 22.20 -8.78 -4.71
N MET A 119 22.07 -7.70 -5.49
CA MET A 119 22.68 -6.40 -5.17
C MET A 119 21.74 -5.58 -4.27
N SER A 120 22.29 -5.07 -3.18
CA SER A 120 21.55 -4.27 -2.20
C SER A 120 21.86 -2.78 -2.25
N HIS A 121 22.84 -2.35 -3.05
CA HIS A 121 23.22 -0.95 -3.20
C HIS A 121 23.06 -0.46 -4.63
N ILE A 122 22.59 0.77 -4.79
CA ILE A 122 22.39 1.39 -6.11
C ILE A 122 23.70 1.53 -6.87
N SER A 123 24.84 1.75 -6.18
CA SER A 123 26.17 1.79 -6.81
C SER A 123 26.51 0.53 -7.58
N ASP A 124 26.22 -0.63 -6.99
CA ASP A 124 26.54 -1.93 -7.56
C ASP A 124 25.65 -2.23 -8.76
N ILE A 125 24.35 -1.90 -8.63
CA ILE A 125 23.38 -2.02 -9.73
C ILE A 125 23.74 -1.07 -10.87
N LEU A 126 24.19 0.15 -10.58
CA LEU A 126 24.63 1.10 -11.60
C LEU A 126 25.87 0.59 -12.34
N GLN A 127 26.87 0.06 -11.61
CA GLN A 127 28.05 -0.54 -12.20
C GLN A 127 27.69 -1.74 -13.10
N TRP A 128 26.74 -2.55 -12.69
CA TRP A 128 26.22 -3.63 -13.51
C TRP A 128 25.55 -3.11 -14.79
N CYS A 129 24.68 -2.08 -14.67
CA CYS A 129 24.06 -1.44 -15.83
C CYS A 129 25.10 -0.87 -16.80
N ASP A 130 26.12 -0.19 -16.28
CA ASP A 130 27.19 0.40 -17.11
C ASP A 130 28.02 -0.69 -17.82
N SER A 131 28.26 -1.82 -17.17
CA SER A 131 29.04 -2.94 -17.73
C SER A 131 28.29 -3.75 -18.78
N THR A 132 26.96 -3.87 -18.64
CA THR A 132 26.09 -4.69 -19.49
C THR A 132 25.38 -3.90 -20.57
N GLY A 133 25.29 -2.57 -20.42
CA GLY A 133 24.48 -1.70 -21.27
C GLY A 133 22.98 -1.75 -20.99
N TYR A 134 22.56 -2.46 -19.95
CA TYR A 134 21.17 -2.56 -19.55
C TYR A 134 20.76 -1.38 -18.66
N SER A 135 19.47 -1.07 -18.69
CA SER A 135 18.83 -0.10 -17.81
C SER A 135 18.36 -0.73 -16.50
N PHE A 136 17.98 0.09 -15.51
CA PHE A 136 17.46 -0.38 -14.23
C PHE A 136 16.20 -1.24 -14.35
N TRP A 137 15.28 -0.91 -15.26
CA TRP A 137 14.06 -1.71 -15.43
C TRP A 137 14.37 -3.08 -16.06
N GLU A 138 15.38 -3.20 -16.91
CA GLU A 138 15.84 -4.47 -17.48
C GLU A 138 16.53 -5.33 -16.42
N TYR A 139 17.25 -4.72 -15.47
CA TYR A 139 17.77 -5.41 -14.31
C TYR A 139 16.62 -6.01 -13.45
N VAL A 140 15.52 -5.25 -13.25
CA VAL A 140 14.33 -5.77 -12.56
C VAL A 140 13.74 -6.95 -13.33
N GLU A 141 13.58 -6.86 -14.64
CA GLU A 141 13.07 -7.94 -15.47
C GLU A 141 13.97 -9.19 -15.40
N GLN A 142 15.29 -9.02 -15.36
CA GLN A 142 16.22 -10.14 -15.19
C GLN A 142 16.07 -10.83 -13.81
N CYS A 143 15.89 -10.06 -12.75
CA CYS A 143 15.77 -10.60 -11.38
C CYS A 143 14.41 -11.26 -11.13
N GLU A 144 13.32 -10.59 -11.56
CA GLU A 144 11.92 -10.97 -11.26
C GLU A 144 11.29 -11.86 -12.36
N GLY A 145 11.86 -11.86 -13.56
CA GLY A 145 11.28 -12.47 -14.76
C GLY A 145 10.31 -11.53 -15.50
N LYS A 146 9.96 -11.91 -16.74
CA LYS A 146 9.12 -11.07 -17.63
C LYS A 146 7.73 -10.77 -17.09
N GLU A 147 7.25 -11.61 -16.21
CA GLU A 147 5.91 -11.51 -15.63
C GLU A 147 5.75 -10.29 -14.71
N ILE A 148 6.86 -9.71 -14.21
CA ILE A 148 6.82 -8.48 -13.42
C ILE A 148 6.19 -7.32 -14.20
N ILE A 149 6.37 -7.29 -15.53
CA ILE A 149 5.82 -6.25 -16.39
C ILE A 149 4.29 -6.28 -16.39
N GLU A 150 3.68 -7.48 -16.46
CA GLU A 150 2.22 -7.62 -16.39
C GLU A 150 1.68 -7.19 -15.01
N TYR A 151 2.36 -7.60 -13.95
CA TYR A 151 2.02 -7.14 -12.60
C TYR A 151 2.09 -5.61 -12.47
N LEU A 152 3.13 -4.98 -13.01
CA LEU A 152 3.27 -3.53 -12.96
C LEU A 152 2.22 -2.80 -13.83
N ARG A 153 1.69 -3.43 -14.88
CA ARG A 153 0.53 -2.92 -15.62
C ARG A 153 -0.74 -2.88 -14.75
N GLU A 154 -0.99 -3.93 -13.98
CA GLU A 154 -2.11 -3.93 -13.01
C GLU A 154 -1.92 -2.89 -11.91
N VAL A 155 -0.68 -2.73 -11.42
CA VAL A 155 -0.32 -1.68 -10.46
C VAL A 155 -0.64 -0.31 -11.03
N TRP A 156 -0.21 -0.06 -12.27
CA TRP A 156 -0.46 1.21 -12.95
C TRP A 156 -1.96 1.47 -13.17
N ASP A 157 -2.71 0.50 -13.65
CA ASP A 157 -4.16 0.60 -13.80
C ASP A 157 -4.86 0.93 -12.45
N THR A 158 -4.43 0.27 -11.38
CA THR A 158 -4.94 0.54 -10.02
C THR A 158 -4.62 1.97 -9.56
N MET A 159 -3.41 2.47 -9.85
CA MET A 159 -3.01 3.84 -9.53
C MET A 159 -3.86 4.87 -10.28
N GLN A 160 -4.08 4.68 -11.59
CA GLN A 160 -4.93 5.56 -12.40
C GLN A 160 -6.36 5.61 -11.86
N LYS A 161 -6.95 4.44 -11.64
CA LYS A 161 -8.31 4.31 -11.09
C LYS A 161 -8.45 4.95 -9.70
N ALA A 162 -7.40 4.90 -8.88
CA ALA A 162 -7.42 5.56 -7.57
C ALA A 162 -7.43 7.09 -7.71
N VAL A 163 -6.64 7.66 -8.63
CA VAL A 163 -6.67 9.10 -8.92
C VAL A 163 -8.06 9.51 -9.44
N GLU A 164 -8.60 8.78 -10.41
CA GLU A 164 -9.89 9.09 -11.03
C GLU A 164 -11.04 9.02 -10.01
N ARG A 165 -11.10 7.98 -9.20
CA ARG A 165 -12.12 7.88 -8.14
C ARG A 165 -12.02 9.02 -7.13
N GLY A 166 -10.80 9.31 -6.65
CA GLY A 166 -10.59 10.34 -5.66
C GLY A 166 -10.91 11.74 -6.17
N LEU A 167 -10.67 12.03 -7.47
CA LEU A 167 -11.07 13.29 -8.10
C LEU A 167 -12.58 13.43 -8.22
N ASN A 168 -13.32 12.35 -8.38
CA ASN A 168 -14.78 12.35 -8.53
C ASN A 168 -15.52 12.16 -7.19
N ALA A 169 -14.81 12.01 -6.07
CA ALA A 169 -15.41 11.80 -4.77
C ALA A 169 -15.45 13.09 -3.94
N GLU A 170 -16.59 13.35 -3.34
CA GLU A 170 -16.84 14.49 -2.46
C GLU A 170 -17.29 14.04 -1.07
N GLY A 171 -17.46 14.99 -0.15
CA GLY A 171 -17.99 14.76 1.18
C GLY A 171 -16.93 14.82 2.27
N VAL A 172 -17.20 14.14 3.38
CA VAL A 172 -16.37 14.10 4.58
C VAL A 172 -15.73 12.73 4.71
N MET A 173 -14.43 12.71 4.97
CA MET A 173 -13.69 11.46 5.23
C MET A 173 -14.10 10.89 6.58
N PRO A 174 -14.07 9.56 6.75
CA PRO A 174 -14.34 8.90 8.02
C PRO A 174 -13.35 9.32 9.10
N GLY A 175 -13.78 9.23 10.36
CA GLY A 175 -12.98 9.56 11.54
C GLY A 175 -13.47 10.81 12.27
N GLY A 176 -12.98 11.00 13.49
CA GLY A 176 -13.43 12.06 14.40
C GLY A 176 -13.05 13.50 14.02
N LEU A 177 -12.17 13.68 13.03
CA LEU A 177 -11.68 15.01 12.62
C LEU A 177 -12.63 15.75 11.66
N GLY A 178 -13.61 15.07 11.05
CA GLY A 178 -14.57 15.68 10.12
C GLY A 178 -13.91 16.35 8.90
N LEU A 179 -12.79 15.80 8.42
CA LEU A 179 -12.03 16.36 7.30
C LEU A 179 -12.79 16.20 5.99
N ARG A 180 -12.97 17.31 5.27
CA ARG A 180 -13.58 17.29 3.93
C ARG A 180 -12.57 16.88 2.86
N ARG A 181 -13.05 16.17 1.84
CA ARG A 181 -12.29 15.93 0.62
C ARG A 181 -11.99 17.24 -0.10
N LYS A 182 -10.79 17.38 -0.63
CA LYS A 182 -10.27 18.60 -1.25
C LYS A 182 -9.74 18.39 -2.67
N ALA A 183 -9.53 17.12 -3.07
CA ALA A 183 -8.90 16.79 -4.35
C ALA A 183 -9.59 17.46 -5.53
N LEU A 184 -10.90 17.34 -5.65
CA LEU A 184 -11.70 18.01 -6.70
C LEU A 184 -11.54 19.52 -6.68
N THR A 185 -11.57 20.14 -5.50
CA THR A 185 -11.40 21.60 -5.37
C THR A 185 -10.04 22.07 -5.90
N TYR A 186 -8.97 21.35 -5.57
CA TYR A 186 -7.63 21.64 -6.09
C TYR A 186 -7.54 21.43 -7.60
N TYR A 187 -8.14 20.35 -8.10
CA TYR A 187 -8.19 20.05 -9.52
C TYR A 187 -8.85 21.18 -10.34
N VAL A 188 -10.06 21.59 -9.93
CA VAL A 188 -10.82 22.65 -10.58
C VAL A 188 -10.06 23.98 -10.53
N ARG A 189 -9.51 24.36 -9.38
CA ARG A 189 -8.70 25.57 -9.24
C ARG A 189 -7.46 25.56 -10.14
N SER A 190 -6.83 24.42 -10.29
CA SER A 190 -5.66 24.25 -11.15
C SER A 190 -6.00 24.47 -12.63
N GLY A 191 -7.25 24.25 -13.04
CA GLY A 191 -7.72 24.52 -14.39
C GLY A 191 -7.61 26.00 -14.79
N GLY A 192 -7.75 26.92 -13.84
CA GLY A 192 -7.59 28.37 -14.06
C GLY A 192 -6.15 28.88 -13.96
N MET A 193 -5.18 28.02 -13.68
CA MET A 193 -3.75 28.35 -13.57
C MET A 193 -3.02 28.08 -14.88
N SER A 194 -1.81 28.65 -15.03
CA SER A 194 -0.95 28.44 -16.20
C SER A 194 0.47 28.03 -15.80
N GLY A 195 1.21 27.48 -16.75
CA GLY A 195 2.61 27.11 -16.59
C GLY A 195 2.87 26.19 -15.40
N SER A 196 3.94 26.46 -14.66
CA SER A 196 4.38 25.64 -13.52
C SER A 196 3.38 25.63 -12.35
N MET A 197 2.58 26.66 -12.20
CA MET A 197 1.52 26.73 -11.17
C MET A 197 0.43 25.69 -11.45
N LYS A 198 0.00 25.56 -12.70
CA LYS A 198 -0.97 24.55 -13.12
C LYS A 198 -0.44 23.14 -12.86
N SER A 199 0.79 22.85 -13.28
CA SER A 199 1.42 21.53 -13.05
C SER A 199 1.48 21.16 -11.57
N ARG A 200 1.93 22.08 -10.71
CA ARG A 200 1.96 21.85 -9.25
C ARG A 200 0.57 21.63 -8.69
N GLY A 201 -0.39 22.46 -9.06
CA GLY A 201 -1.76 22.33 -8.59
C GLY A 201 -2.40 20.99 -8.98
N LEU A 202 -2.15 20.51 -10.20
CA LEU A 202 -2.62 19.19 -10.65
C LEU A 202 -1.95 18.05 -9.88
N ILE A 203 -0.63 18.09 -9.66
CA ILE A 203 0.07 17.06 -8.86
C ILE A 203 -0.49 17.02 -7.44
N TYR A 204 -0.76 18.17 -6.81
CA TYR A 204 -1.39 18.20 -5.48
C TYR A 204 -2.81 17.62 -5.50
N ALA A 205 -3.61 17.93 -6.52
CA ALA A 205 -4.95 17.37 -6.66
C ALA A 205 -4.91 15.85 -6.77
N TYR A 206 -4.01 15.30 -7.60
CA TYR A 206 -3.86 13.85 -7.78
C TYR A 206 -3.34 13.16 -6.51
N ALA A 207 -2.38 13.77 -5.81
CA ALA A 207 -1.87 13.23 -4.55
C ALA A 207 -2.95 13.21 -3.46
N LEU A 208 -3.74 14.29 -3.35
CA LEU A 208 -4.89 14.35 -2.45
C LEU A 208 -5.93 13.30 -2.82
N ALA A 209 -6.24 13.12 -4.11
CA ALA A 209 -7.22 12.15 -4.57
C ALA A 209 -6.90 10.74 -4.06
N VAL A 210 -5.66 10.29 -4.22
CA VAL A 210 -5.23 8.97 -3.76
C VAL A 210 -5.16 8.88 -2.24
N SER A 211 -4.69 9.93 -1.56
CA SER A 211 -4.61 9.98 -0.10
C SER A 211 -6.00 9.95 0.55
N GLU A 212 -6.97 10.65 -0.02
CA GLU A 212 -8.36 10.65 0.41
C GLU A 212 -9.04 9.30 0.15
N GLU A 213 -8.73 8.64 -0.98
CA GLU A 213 -9.16 7.26 -1.23
C GLU A 213 -8.60 6.29 -0.18
N ASN A 214 -7.31 6.41 0.16
CA ASN A 214 -6.70 5.62 1.22
C ASN A 214 -7.41 5.85 2.56
N ALA A 215 -7.65 7.10 2.94
CA ALA A 215 -8.34 7.44 4.19
C ALA A 215 -9.79 6.94 4.26
N CYS A 216 -10.44 6.79 3.11
CA CYS A 216 -11.82 6.28 3.00
C CYS A 216 -11.89 4.76 2.78
N GLY A 217 -10.76 4.04 2.84
CA GLY A 217 -10.71 2.60 2.61
C GLY A 217 -10.87 2.19 1.15
N GLY A 218 -10.65 3.10 0.22
CA GLY A 218 -10.63 2.82 -1.20
C GLY A 218 -9.41 1.98 -1.62
N ARG A 219 -9.50 1.34 -2.78
CA ARG A 219 -8.39 0.55 -3.33
C ARG A 219 -7.28 1.46 -3.84
N ILE A 220 -6.11 1.40 -3.20
CA ILE A 220 -4.90 2.14 -3.59
C ILE A 220 -3.71 1.18 -3.73
N VAL A 221 -2.61 1.67 -4.26
CA VAL A 221 -1.32 0.96 -4.26
C VAL A 221 -0.43 1.54 -3.17
N THR A 222 0.17 0.69 -2.32
CA THR A 222 1.24 1.13 -1.41
C THR A 222 2.51 1.45 -2.20
N ALA A 223 2.99 2.68 -2.13
CA ALA A 223 4.12 3.11 -2.93
C ALA A 223 5.06 4.07 -2.15
N PRO A 224 5.96 3.55 -1.31
CA PRO A 224 6.13 2.18 -0.81
C PRO A 224 5.24 1.82 0.37
N THR A 225 4.56 2.77 1.01
CA THR A 225 3.67 2.61 2.17
C THR A 225 2.29 3.20 1.91
N CYS A 226 1.32 2.93 2.80
CA CYS A 226 -0.01 3.54 2.73
C CYS A 226 0.04 5.05 2.94
N GLY A 227 0.89 5.54 3.86
CA GLY A 227 1.02 6.98 4.15
C GLY A 227 1.57 7.79 3.00
N SER A 228 2.36 7.18 2.12
CA SER A 228 2.95 7.82 0.94
C SER A 228 2.30 7.43 -0.38
N CYS A 229 1.18 6.71 -0.35
CA CYS A 229 0.51 6.14 -1.53
C CYS A 229 0.12 7.16 -2.62
N GLY A 230 -0.06 8.43 -2.25
CA GLY A 230 -0.40 9.49 -3.18
C GLY A 230 0.77 10.04 -4.00
N VAL A 231 2.02 9.83 -3.57
CA VAL A 231 3.19 10.48 -4.18
C VAL A 231 3.46 9.96 -5.59
N MET A 232 3.65 8.65 -5.71
CA MET A 232 3.98 8.01 -6.99
C MET A 232 2.87 8.14 -8.04
N PRO A 233 1.60 7.79 -7.73
CA PRO A 233 0.51 7.91 -8.68
C PRO A 233 0.31 9.35 -9.18
N ALA A 234 0.41 10.35 -8.31
CA ALA A 234 0.23 11.75 -8.70
C ALA A 234 1.25 12.22 -9.74
N VAL A 235 2.51 11.88 -9.55
CA VAL A 235 3.59 12.28 -10.46
C VAL A 235 3.48 11.52 -11.78
N LEU A 236 3.27 10.21 -11.74
CA LEU A 236 3.14 9.39 -12.95
C LEU A 236 1.91 9.78 -13.77
N TYR A 237 0.77 10.00 -13.12
CA TYR A 237 -0.46 10.43 -13.78
C TYR A 237 -0.29 11.81 -14.42
N HIS A 238 0.38 12.73 -13.71
CA HIS A 238 0.71 14.04 -14.27
C HIS A 238 1.66 13.93 -15.48
N ILE A 239 2.70 13.12 -15.40
CA ILE A 239 3.65 12.90 -16.50
C ILE A 239 2.92 12.32 -17.71
N LYS A 240 2.08 11.32 -17.52
CA LYS A 240 1.28 10.72 -18.58
C LYS A 240 0.39 11.76 -19.27
N THR A 241 -0.39 12.50 -18.50
CA THR A 241 -1.40 13.41 -19.04
C THR A 241 -0.82 14.71 -19.60
N ALA A 242 0.27 15.23 -19.02
CA ALA A 242 0.89 16.47 -19.46
C ALA A 242 1.85 16.31 -20.65
N HIS A 243 2.37 15.08 -20.87
CA HIS A 243 3.41 14.83 -21.85
C HIS A 243 3.10 13.67 -22.80
N ASP A 244 1.89 13.15 -22.73
CA ASP A 244 1.41 12.03 -23.58
C ASP A 244 2.36 10.82 -23.58
N ILE A 245 2.80 10.43 -22.37
CA ILE A 245 3.71 9.28 -22.20
C ILE A 245 2.90 7.99 -22.26
N SER A 246 3.37 7.02 -23.06
CA SER A 246 2.73 5.71 -23.17
C SER A 246 2.76 4.93 -21.84
N ASP A 247 1.74 4.09 -21.62
CA ASP A 247 1.64 3.24 -20.41
C ASP A 247 2.86 2.31 -20.29
N GLU A 248 3.42 1.85 -21.40
CA GLU A 248 4.62 1.02 -21.40
C GLU A 248 5.83 1.71 -20.78
N ARG A 249 6.03 2.99 -21.11
CA ARG A 249 7.08 3.79 -20.48
C ARG A 249 6.82 4.05 -19.00
N ILE A 250 5.56 4.23 -18.60
CA ILE A 250 5.18 4.36 -17.21
C ILE A 250 5.47 3.05 -16.44
N VAL A 251 5.17 1.90 -17.03
CA VAL A 251 5.45 0.57 -16.42
C VAL A 251 6.95 0.36 -16.21
N ARG A 252 7.79 0.70 -17.19
CA ARG A 252 9.26 0.66 -17.04
C ARG A 252 9.77 1.61 -15.95
N ALA A 253 9.17 2.80 -15.85
CA ALA A 253 9.47 3.74 -14.81
C ALA A 253 9.05 3.22 -13.43
N LEU A 254 7.92 2.51 -13.32
CA LEU A 254 7.49 1.83 -12.10
C LEU A 254 8.44 0.70 -11.69
N ALA A 255 8.95 -0.10 -12.64
CA ALA A 255 9.96 -1.11 -12.37
C ALA A 255 11.21 -0.49 -11.75
N THR A 256 11.72 0.58 -12.36
CA THR A 256 12.86 1.33 -11.84
C THR A 256 12.57 1.90 -10.44
N ALA A 257 11.41 2.52 -10.24
CA ALA A 257 11.02 3.09 -8.95
C ALA A 257 10.89 2.02 -7.86
N GLY A 258 10.33 0.86 -8.21
CA GLY A 258 10.22 -0.31 -7.32
C GLY A 258 11.59 -0.80 -6.85
N LEU A 259 12.56 -0.87 -7.76
CA LEU A 259 13.95 -1.23 -7.44
C LEU A 259 14.55 -0.27 -6.39
N PHE A 260 14.39 1.05 -6.57
CA PHE A 260 14.86 2.03 -5.60
C PHE A 260 14.14 1.90 -4.25
N GLY A 261 12.85 1.59 -4.28
CA GLY A 261 12.06 1.30 -3.08
C GLY A 261 12.58 0.05 -2.34
N ASN A 262 12.91 -1.01 -3.07
CA ASN A 262 13.47 -2.25 -2.51
C ASN A 262 14.85 -2.02 -1.89
N VAL A 263 15.72 -1.25 -2.55
CA VAL A 263 17.03 -0.89 -1.99
C VAL A 263 16.86 -0.07 -0.70
N ALA A 264 15.92 0.87 -0.66
CA ALA A 264 15.62 1.62 0.55
C ALA A 264 15.07 0.71 1.66
N LYS A 265 14.16 -0.22 1.34
CA LYS A 265 13.62 -1.20 2.29
C LYS A 265 14.72 -2.10 2.87
N THR A 266 15.67 -2.54 2.04
CA THR A 266 16.75 -3.44 2.46
C THR A 266 17.76 -2.77 3.38
N ASN A 267 18.08 -1.49 3.16
CA ASN A 267 19.12 -0.77 3.89
C ASN A 267 18.57 0.13 5.02
N ALA A 268 17.25 0.32 5.08
CA ALA A 268 16.57 1.15 6.08
C ALA A 268 15.15 0.67 6.29
N SER A 269 14.48 1.20 7.30
CA SER A 269 13.04 0.94 7.48
C SER A 269 12.20 1.85 6.58
N ILE A 270 11.10 1.29 6.05
CA ILE A 270 10.02 2.03 5.40
C ILE A 270 8.79 2.17 6.29
N SER A 271 8.85 1.63 7.51
CA SER A 271 7.73 1.65 8.46
C SER A 271 7.53 3.04 9.05
N GLY A 272 6.34 3.62 8.89
CA GLY A 272 6.01 4.90 9.53
C GLY A 272 6.07 4.85 11.06
N ALA A 273 5.92 3.67 11.67
CA ALA A 273 6.07 3.46 13.11
C ALA A 273 7.52 3.60 13.58
N GLU A 274 8.49 3.30 12.72
CA GLU A 274 9.92 3.35 13.05
C GLU A 274 10.57 4.65 12.58
N VAL A 275 10.30 5.07 11.34
CA VAL A 275 10.96 6.23 10.71
C VAL A 275 10.08 7.46 10.57
N GLY A 276 8.82 7.37 11.00
CA GLY A 276 7.83 8.44 10.92
C GLY A 276 7.42 8.77 9.49
N CYS A 277 6.48 9.72 9.35
CA CYS A 277 5.99 10.18 8.04
C CYS A 277 7.09 10.74 7.14
N GLN A 278 8.14 11.34 7.70
CA GLN A 278 9.26 11.87 6.92
C GLN A 278 10.06 10.76 6.23
N GLY A 279 10.25 9.62 6.89
CA GLY A 279 10.88 8.45 6.28
C GLY A 279 10.04 7.86 5.16
N GLU A 280 8.73 7.68 5.39
CA GLU A 280 7.78 7.18 4.37
C GLU A 280 7.77 8.04 3.11
N VAL A 281 7.54 9.35 3.26
CA VAL A 281 7.48 10.30 2.14
C VAL A 281 8.86 10.47 1.52
N GLY A 282 9.91 10.43 2.33
CA GLY A 282 11.30 10.48 1.88
C GLY A 282 11.64 9.35 0.91
N VAL A 283 11.27 8.11 1.22
CA VAL A 283 11.47 6.96 0.33
C VAL A 283 10.65 7.11 -0.95
N ALA A 284 9.36 7.43 -0.85
CA ALA A 284 8.51 7.65 -2.03
C ALA A 284 9.07 8.72 -2.95
N SER A 285 9.56 9.83 -2.39
CA SER A 285 10.16 10.94 -3.14
C SER A 285 11.48 10.56 -3.79
N ARG A 286 12.28 9.67 -3.16
CA ARG A 286 13.55 9.17 -3.73
C ARG A 286 13.35 8.24 -4.92
N CYS A 287 12.19 7.60 -5.04
CA CYS A 287 11.83 6.80 -6.22
C CYS A 287 11.51 7.68 -7.46
N LEU A 288 11.12 8.95 -7.28
CA LEU A 288 10.73 9.85 -8.37
C LEU A 288 11.86 10.25 -9.32
N PRO A 289 13.10 10.55 -8.90
CA PRO A 289 14.19 10.86 -9.82
C PRO A 289 14.49 9.73 -10.80
N ALA A 290 14.33 8.47 -10.39
CA ALA A 290 14.48 7.32 -11.24
C ALA A 290 13.46 7.32 -12.39
N VAL A 291 12.22 7.71 -12.11
CA VAL A 291 11.14 7.90 -13.10
C VAL A 291 11.50 9.00 -14.08
N TRP A 292 12.01 10.14 -13.57
CA TRP A 292 12.32 11.30 -14.41
C TRP A 292 13.52 11.07 -15.33
N ARG A 293 14.56 10.42 -14.82
CA ARG A 293 15.78 10.13 -15.58
C ARG A 293 15.52 9.17 -16.75
N HIS A 294 14.61 8.22 -16.57
CA HIS A 294 14.20 7.30 -17.62
C HIS A 294 13.48 7.99 -18.80
N ARG A 295 12.89 9.17 -18.56
CA ARG A 295 12.27 10.00 -19.61
C ARG A 295 13.29 10.72 -20.51
N ILE A 296 14.49 11.03 -19.96
CA ILE A 296 15.47 11.92 -20.63
C ILE A 296 16.52 11.11 -21.40
N ALA A 297 16.72 9.84 -21.06
CA ALA A 297 17.82 9.03 -21.61
C ALA A 297 17.42 8.14 -22.80
N ASN A 298 16.17 8.13 -23.21
CA ASN A 298 15.60 7.43 -24.37
C ASN A 298 14.52 8.30 -25.03
#